data_11470af6792d7fd4391304ca18166069
#
_entry.id   11470af6792d7fd4391304ca18166069
#
_cell.length_a   1.000
_cell.length_b   1.000
_cell.length_c   1.000
_cell.angle_alpha   90.00
_cell.angle_beta   90.00
_cell.angle_gamma   90.00
#
_symmetry.space_group_name_H-M   'P 1'
#
loop_
_entity.id
_entity.type
_entity.pdbx_description
1 polymer ?
#
loop_
_entity_poly.entity_id
_entity_poly.type
_entity_poly.pdbx_seq_one_letter_code
_entity_poly.pdbx_strand_id
1 'polypeptide(L)'
;MDWTALRISLMGEGKKSLVPARVKLPILPLAVTKFSQRSSDPNATPKELGQIIESDSGLTCELLRYVNSSARGMSQKVTSAQQAISLLGVRDCKLYLLTKAVDRALRGRESKLVNLRSFAATNLERALFAKYVAK
;
A
#
# COMPACT_ATOMS: atom_id res chain seq x y z
N MET A 1 -30.28 -7.39 -13.56
CA MET A 1 -29.53 -8.66 -13.46
C MET A 1 -28.72 -8.61 -12.16
N ASP A 2 -28.98 -9.54 -11.24
CA ASP A 2 -28.26 -9.58 -9.97
C ASP A 2 -26.95 -10.36 -10.13
N TRP A 3 -25.85 -9.63 -10.28
CA TRP A 3 -24.52 -10.19 -10.43
C TRP A 3 -24.05 -10.97 -9.20
N THR A 4 -24.60 -10.67 -8.02
CA THR A 4 -24.26 -11.38 -6.79
C THR A 4 -24.88 -12.77 -6.77
N ALA A 5 -26.15 -12.87 -7.17
CA ALA A 5 -26.84 -14.14 -7.31
C ALA A 5 -26.22 -15.01 -8.41
N LEU A 6 -25.86 -14.42 -9.56
CA LEU A 6 -25.18 -15.12 -10.65
C LEU A 6 -23.80 -15.66 -10.20
N ARG A 7 -23.03 -14.87 -9.45
CA ARG A 7 -21.74 -15.29 -8.93
C ARG A 7 -21.86 -16.47 -7.97
N ILE A 8 -22.82 -16.42 -7.05
CA ILE A 8 -23.08 -17.50 -6.09
C ILE A 8 -23.50 -18.78 -6.82
N SER A 9 -24.36 -18.63 -7.86
CA SER A 9 -24.81 -19.76 -8.68
C SER A 9 -23.67 -20.43 -9.48
N LEU A 10 -22.73 -19.64 -10.00
CA LEU A 10 -21.60 -20.14 -10.80
C LEU A 10 -20.44 -20.66 -9.93
N MET A 11 -20.21 -20.09 -8.76
CA MET A 11 -19.07 -20.42 -7.90
C MET A 11 -19.45 -21.35 -6.73
N GLY A 12 -20.74 -21.63 -6.56
CA GLY A 12 -21.28 -22.34 -5.41
C GLY A 12 -21.20 -21.51 -4.12
N GLU A 13 -21.87 -21.94 -3.08
CA GLU A 13 -21.63 -21.42 -1.73
C GLU A 13 -20.18 -21.67 -1.39
N GLY A 14 -19.38 -20.58 -1.35
CA GLY A 14 -17.95 -20.67 -1.21
C GLY A 14 -17.57 -21.55 -0.01
N LYS A 15 -16.95 -22.68 -0.31
CA LYS A 15 -16.33 -23.49 0.73
C LYS A 15 -15.45 -22.56 1.55
N LYS A 16 -15.71 -22.46 2.82
CA LYS A 16 -15.10 -21.54 3.83
C LYS A 16 -13.58 -21.59 3.94
N SER A 17 -12.88 -22.27 3.05
CA SER A 17 -11.41 -22.32 3.02
C SER A 17 -10.89 -22.75 1.65
N LEU A 18 -10.93 -21.83 0.69
CA LEU A 18 -10.14 -21.96 -0.55
C LEU A 18 -8.65 -21.64 -0.34
N VAL A 19 -8.30 -21.12 0.83
CA VAL A 19 -6.91 -20.80 1.16
C VAL A 19 -6.34 -21.96 1.98
N PRO A 20 -5.36 -22.72 1.46
CA PRO A 20 -4.71 -23.76 2.24
C PRO A 20 -4.16 -23.18 3.56
N ALA A 21 -4.29 -23.93 4.66
CA ALA A 21 -3.81 -23.53 5.99
C ALA A 21 -2.30 -23.14 6.03
N ARG A 22 -1.54 -23.49 5.00
CA ARG A 22 -0.12 -23.13 4.81
C ARG A 22 0.11 -21.76 4.19
N VAL A 23 -0.91 -21.10 3.67
CA VAL A 23 -0.76 -19.74 3.10
C VAL A 23 -0.76 -18.74 4.23
N LYS A 24 0.42 -18.35 4.66
CA LYS A 24 0.59 -17.22 5.56
C LYS A 24 0.32 -15.94 4.76
N LEU A 25 -0.75 -15.24 5.07
CA LEU A 25 -1.02 -13.93 4.49
C LEU A 25 0.11 -12.96 4.84
N PRO A 26 0.51 -12.07 3.92
CA PRO A 26 1.47 -11.03 4.23
C PRO A 26 0.90 -10.11 5.31
N ILE A 27 1.64 -9.97 6.41
CA ILE A 27 1.29 -9.04 7.47
C ILE A 27 1.91 -7.70 7.11
N LEU A 28 1.07 -6.67 7.00
CA LEU A 28 1.55 -5.29 6.81
C LEU A 28 2.25 -4.80 8.09
N PRO A 29 3.30 -3.98 7.98
CA PRO A 29 3.93 -3.35 9.12
C PRO A 29 2.90 -2.61 9.98
N LEU A 30 3.01 -2.75 11.30
CA LEU A 30 2.08 -2.14 12.25
C LEU A 30 2.00 -0.61 12.09
N ALA A 31 3.13 0.03 11.79
CA ALA A 31 3.19 1.46 11.53
C ALA A 31 2.30 1.87 10.35
N VAL A 32 2.28 1.09 9.26
CA VAL A 32 1.44 1.37 8.08
C VAL A 32 -0.05 1.23 8.42
N THR A 33 -0.40 0.20 9.18
CA THR A 33 -1.79 -0.03 9.60
C THR A 33 -2.29 1.12 10.50
N LYS A 34 -1.49 1.48 11.52
CA LYS A 34 -1.81 2.62 12.41
C LYS A 34 -1.89 3.94 11.67
N PHE A 35 -0.94 4.19 10.76
CA PHE A 35 -0.97 5.39 9.92
C PHE A 35 -2.23 5.45 9.06
N SER A 36 -2.59 4.34 8.42
CA SER A 36 -3.79 4.27 7.58
C SER A 36 -5.07 4.55 8.36
N GLN A 37 -5.18 4.00 9.57
CA GLN A 37 -6.33 4.25 10.46
C GLN A 37 -6.37 5.70 10.92
N ARG A 38 -5.26 6.21 11.47
CA ARG A 38 -5.20 7.58 12.02
C ARG A 38 -5.36 8.64 10.92
N SER A 39 -4.82 8.41 9.74
CA SER A 39 -4.95 9.32 8.59
C SER A 39 -6.38 9.46 8.04
N SER A 40 -7.29 8.63 8.47
CA SER A 40 -8.72 8.74 8.12
C SER A 40 -9.49 9.66 9.07
N ASP A 41 -8.89 10.06 10.19
CA ASP A 41 -9.46 11.02 11.13
C ASP A 41 -9.16 12.45 10.62
N PRO A 42 -10.17 13.30 10.44
CA PRO A 42 -9.99 14.70 10.03
C PRO A 42 -9.11 15.53 10.98
N ASN A 43 -9.05 15.14 12.25
CA ASN A 43 -8.27 15.82 13.29
C ASN A 43 -6.82 15.31 13.41
N ALA A 44 -6.40 14.38 12.53
CA ALA A 44 -5.04 13.85 12.56
C ALA A 44 -4.02 14.93 12.19
N THR A 45 -3.06 15.15 13.07
CA THR A 45 -2.00 16.12 12.82
C THR A 45 -0.80 15.50 12.09
N PRO A 46 -0.08 16.26 11.24
CA PRO A 46 1.15 15.77 10.62
C PRO A 46 2.20 15.30 11.63
N LYS A 47 2.22 15.89 12.82
CA LYS A 47 3.12 15.50 13.91
C LYS A 47 2.81 14.09 14.42
N GLU A 48 1.55 13.80 14.74
CA GLU A 48 1.12 12.48 15.19
C GLU A 48 1.37 11.41 14.11
N LEU A 49 1.03 11.72 12.87
CA LEU A 49 1.25 10.83 11.75
C LEU A 49 2.75 10.58 11.51
N GLY A 50 3.58 11.60 11.68
CA GLY A 50 5.04 11.48 11.62
C GLY A 50 5.57 10.53 12.67
N GLN A 51 5.16 10.66 13.92
CA GLN A 51 5.58 9.78 15.02
C GLN A 51 5.19 8.31 14.77
N ILE A 52 4.03 8.06 14.17
CA ILE A 52 3.62 6.70 13.80
C ILE A 52 4.60 6.09 12.78
N ILE A 53 5.02 6.85 11.77
CA ILE A 53 5.98 6.37 10.77
C ILE A 53 7.35 6.17 11.41
N GLU A 54 7.79 7.10 12.25
CA GLU A 54 9.08 7.07 12.93
C GLU A 54 9.23 5.90 13.91
N SER A 55 8.13 5.25 14.30
CA SER A 55 8.17 3.99 15.03
C SER A 55 8.75 2.81 14.23
N ASP A 56 8.83 2.93 12.89
CA ASP A 56 9.49 1.97 11.99
C ASP A 56 10.63 2.70 11.23
N SER A 57 11.85 2.50 11.69
CA SER A 57 13.04 3.15 11.10
C SER A 57 13.23 2.85 9.62
N GLY A 58 12.88 1.65 9.18
CA GLY A 58 12.97 1.26 7.79
C GLY A 58 12.01 2.04 6.90
N LEU A 59 10.74 2.17 7.32
CA LEU A 59 9.74 2.98 6.60
C LEU A 59 10.12 4.47 6.60
N THR A 60 10.63 4.97 7.73
CA THR A 60 11.12 6.35 7.84
C THR A 60 12.22 6.61 6.83
N CYS A 61 13.25 5.77 6.78
CA CYS A 61 14.34 5.91 5.82
C CYS A 61 13.86 5.86 4.37
N GLU A 62 12.95 4.97 4.04
CA GLU A 62 12.39 4.86 2.70
C GLU A 62 11.58 6.10 2.32
N LEU A 63 10.74 6.62 3.22
CA LEU A 63 9.96 7.83 3.00
C LEU A 63 10.85 9.04 2.78
N LEU A 64 11.85 9.25 3.65
CA LEU A 64 12.80 10.36 3.53
C LEU A 64 13.62 10.29 2.23
N ARG A 65 14.06 9.09 1.84
CA ARG A 65 14.75 8.88 0.57
C ARG A 65 13.86 9.22 -0.62
N TYR A 66 12.61 8.82 -0.57
CA TYR A 66 11.64 9.11 -1.64
C TYR A 66 11.42 10.62 -1.80
N VAL A 67 11.12 11.32 -0.69
CA VAL A 67 10.89 12.77 -0.71
C VAL A 67 12.11 13.52 -1.22
N ASN A 68 13.28 13.19 -0.68
CA ASN A 68 14.52 13.85 -1.07
C ASN A 68 14.96 13.53 -2.52
N SER A 69 14.55 12.39 -3.07
CA SER A 69 14.80 12.04 -4.47
C SER A 69 13.85 12.77 -5.43
N SER A 70 12.61 13.01 -5.01
CA SER A 70 11.58 13.70 -5.78
C SER A 70 11.77 15.23 -5.75
N ALA A 71 12.37 15.73 -4.67
CA ALA A 71 12.59 17.15 -4.41
C ALA A 71 13.85 17.70 -5.11
N ARG A 72 14.08 17.33 -6.37
CA ARG A 72 15.18 17.88 -7.17
C ARG A 72 14.97 19.37 -7.36
N GLY A 73 15.73 20.19 -6.61
CA GLY A 73 15.64 21.65 -6.61
C GLY A 73 15.27 22.27 -5.26
N MET A 74 15.02 21.48 -4.24
CA MET A 74 14.85 22.02 -2.89
C MET A 74 16.21 22.33 -2.25
N SER A 75 16.33 23.51 -1.69
CA SER A 75 17.56 23.97 -1.04
C SER A 75 17.86 23.25 0.27
N GLN A 76 16.89 22.62 0.87
CA GLN A 76 17.02 21.88 2.13
C GLN A 76 16.50 20.45 2.02
N LYS A 77 17.25 19.52 2.62
CA LYS A 77 16.82 18.12 2.74
C LYS A 77 15.77 17.96 3.82
N VAL A 78 14.76 17.16 3.53
CA VAL A 78 13.76 16.74 4.50
C VAL A 78 14.39 15.69 5.44
N THR A 79 14.31 15.94 6.75
CA THR A 79 14.98 15.13 7.78
C THR A 79 14.02 14.42 8.73
N SER A 80 12.72 14.77 8.72
CA SER A 80 11.70 14.15 9.58
C SER A 80 10.50 13.66 8.77
N ALA A 81 9.82 12.64 9.30
CA ALA A 81 8.59 12.15 8.70
C ALA A 81 7.48 13.20 8.72
N GLN A 82 7.43 14.04 9.76
CA GLN A 82 6.50 15.17 9.83
C GLN A 82 6.67 16.13 8.66
N GLN A 83 7.91 16.52 8.35
CA GLN A 83 8.22 17.39 7.20
C GLN A 83 7.84 16.72 5.88
N ALA A 84 8.12 15.42 5.75
CA ALA A 84 7.75 14.64 4.58
C ALA A 84 6.24 14.65 4.34
N ILE A 85 5.45 14.45 5.40
CA ILE A 85 3.98 14.48 5.33
C ILE A 85 3.47 15.86 4.98
N SER A 86 4.05 16.92 5.55
CA SER A 86 3.66 18.30 5.26
C SER A 86 3.94 18.69 3.81
N LEU A 87 4.99 18.11 3.22
CA LEU A 87 5.38 18.39 1.84
C LEU A 87 4.57 17.60 0.81
N LEU A 88 4.41 16.28 1.02
CA LEU A 88 3.71 15.40 0.09
C LEU A 88 2.19 15.42 0.28
N GLY A 89 1.74 15.75 1.48
CA GLY A 89 0.37 15.53 1.91
C GLY A 89 0.12 14.12 2.43
N VAL A 90 -0.90 14.00 3.27
CA VAL A 90 -1.27 12.73 3.95
C VAL A 90 -1.65 11.64 2.94
N ARG A 91 -2.37 12.02 1.88
CA ARG A 91 -2.86 11.09 0.85
C ARG A 91 -1.71 10.40 0.11
N ASP A 92 -0.74 11.16 -0.37
CA ASP A 92 0.38 10.63 -1.15
C ASP A 92 1.34 9.84 -0.26
N CYS A 93 1.56 10.29 0.97
CA CYS A 93 2.28 9.50 1.98
C CYS A 93 1.59 8.16 2.24
N LYS A 94 0.27 8.13 2.41
CA LYS A 94 -0.51 6.90 2.62
C LYS A 94 -0.33 5.93 1.45
N LEU A 95 -0.47 6.43 0.22
CA LEU A 95 -0.32 5.62 -0.98
C LEU A 95 1.09 5.03 -1.08
N TYR A 96 2.11 5.86 -0.86
CA TYR A 96 3.50 5.44 -0.89
C TYR A 96 3.80 4.36 0.16
N LEU A 97 3.39 4.58 1.41
CA LEU A 97 3.61 3.64 2.52
C LEU A 97 2.92 2.31 2.29
N LEU A 98 1.68 2.31 1.80
CA LEU A 98 0.95 1.10 1.46
C LEU A 98 1.65 0.32 0.33
N THR A 99 2.09 1.01 -0.72
CA THR A 99 2.81 0.39 -1.84
C THR A 99 4.09 -0.27 -1.35
N LYS A 100 4.87 0.42 -0.51
CA LYS A 100 6.11 -0.13 0.07
C LYS A 100 5.87 -1.29 1.03
N ALA A 101 4.82 -1.21 1.82
CA ALA A 101 4.44 -2.29 2.72
C ALA A 101 4.05 -3.56 1.96
N VAL A 102 3.29 -3.43 0.86
CA VAL A 102 2.94 -4.55 -0.02
C VAL A 102 4.20 -5.11 -0.70
N ASP A 103 5.06 -4.27 -1.24
CA ASP A 103 6.34 -4.69 -1.86
C ASP A 103 7.21 -5.49 -0.85
N ARG A 104 7.36 -5.00 0.38
CA ARG A 104 8.07 -5.73 1.45
C ARG A 104 7.41 -7.06 1.80
N ALA A 105 6.10 -7.08 1.90
CA ALA A 105 5.33 -8.27 2.25
C ALA A 105 5.41 -9.36 1.17
N LEU A 106 5.63 -8.97 -0.09
CA LEU A 106 5.80 -9.86 -1.23
C LEU A 106 7.26 -10.30 -1.43
N ARG A 107 8.24 -9.51 -0.99
CA ARG A 107 9.65 -9.89 -1.01
C ARG A 107 9.88 -11.13 -0.12
N GLY A 108 10.56 -12.12 -0.64
CA GLY A 108 10.80 -13.39 0.06
C GLY A 108 9.71 -14.46 -0.18
N ARG A 109 8.70 -14.14 -0.98
CA ARG A 109 7.69 -15.09 -1.46
C ARG A 109 7.85 -15.36 -2.97
N GLU A 110 9.06 -15.28 -3.47
CA GLU A 110 9.33 -15.59 -4.87
C GLU A 110 8.95 -17.04 -5.15
N SER A 111 7.75 -17.22 -5.67
CA SER A 111 7.36 -18.49 -6.28
C SER A 111 8.09 -18.60 -7.61
N LYS A 112 8.78 -19.69 -7.84
CA LYS A 112 9.38 -20.01 -9.15
C LYS A 112 8.34 -20.04 -10.27
N LEU A 113 7.05 -20.14 -9.90
CA LEU A 113 5.91 -20.25 -10.82
C LEU A 113 5.27 -18.90 -11.17
N VAL A 114 5.56 -17.83 -10.44
CA VAL A 114 4.94 -16.51 -10.66
C VAL A 114 6.03 -15.45 -10.81
N ASN A 115 6.14 -14.91 -12.00
CA ASN A 115 6.96 -13.72 -12.24
C ASN A 115 6.21 -12.49 -11.71
N LEU A 116 6.65 -11.94 -10.57
CA LEU A 116 6.01 -10.79 -9.93
C LEU A 116 5.97 -9.55 -10.83
N ARG A 117 6.96 -9.36 -11.72
CA ARG A 117 6.96 -8.24 -12.67
C ARG A 117 5.85 -8.39 -13.69
N SER A 118 5.72 -9.57 -14.30
CA SER A 118 4.63 -9.85 -15.25
C SER A 118 3.26 -9.75 -14.58
N PHE A 119 3.15 -10.28 -13.36
CA PHE A 119 1.91 -10.19 -12.57
C PHE A 119 1.52 -8.74 -12.27
N ALA A 120 2.47 -7.91 -11.83
CA ALA A 120 2.22 -6.50 -11.57
C ALA A 120 1.86 -5.73 -12.84
N ALA A 121 2.54 -5.98 -13.97
CA ALA A 121 2.23 -5.36 -15.25
C ALA A 121 0.82 -5.71 -15.72
N THR A 122 0.45 -6.99 -15.69
CA THR A 122 -0.90 -7.44 -16.08
C THR A 122 -1.98 -6.85 -15.18
N ASN A 123 -1.74 -6.73 -13.87
CA ASN A 123 -2.70 -6.09 -12.98
C ASN A 123 -2.83 -4.59 -13.22
N LEU A 124 -1.75 -3.91 -13.58
CA LEU A 124 -1.79 -2.49 -13.95
C LEU A 124 -2.60 -2.30 -15.25
N GLU A 125 -2.37 -3.11 -16.26
CA GLU A 125 -3.14 -3.08 -17.51
C GLU A 125 -4.64 -3.31 -17.25
N ARG A 126 -4.99 -4.31 -16.43
CA ARG A 126 -6.38 -4.56 -16.04
C ARG A 126 -7.01 -3.39 -15.29
N ALA A 127 -6.28 -2.76 -14.38
CA ALA A 127 -6.75 -1.60 -13.63
C ALA A 127 -6.96 -0.38 -14.55
N LEU A 128 -6.08 -0.15 -15.51
CA LEU A 128 -6.23 0.90 -16.52
C LEU A 128 -7.43 0.63 -17.43
N PHE A 129 -7.60 -0.60 -17.88
CA PHE A 129 -8.76 -1.01 -18.68
C PHE A 129 -10.06 -0.81 -17.92
N ALA A 130 -10.15 -1.27 -16.66
CA ALA A 130 -11.32 -1.08 -15.81
C ALA A 130 -11.65 0.41 -15.62
N LYS A 131 -10.63 1.27 -15.42
CA LYS A 131 -10.81 2.72 -15.34
C LYS A 131 -11.35 3.34 -16.64
N TYR A 132 -10.96 2.79 -17.78
CA TYR A 132 -11.43 3.26 -19.09
C TYR A 132 -12.88 2.86 -19.37
N VAL A 133 -13.26 1.65 -18.96
CA VAL A 133 -14.63 1.12 -19.15
C VAL A 133 -15.63 1.72 -18.16
N ALA A 134 -15.18 2.16 -16.97
CA ALA A 134 -16.02 2.77 -15.95
C ALA A 134 -16.33 4.27 -16.18
N LYS A 135 -15.93 4.85 -17.32
CA LYS A 135 -16.31 6.19 -17.78
C LYS A 135 -17.51 6.10 -18.71
#